data_e4c6aa77e7ecc89ce1bc56486418e007
#
_entry.id   e4c6aa77e7ecc89ce1bc56486418e007
#
_cell.length_a   1.000
_cell.length_b   1.000
_cell.length_c   1.000
_cell.angle_alpha   90.00
_cell.angle_beta   90.00
_cell.angle_gamma   90.00
#
_symmetry.space_group_name_H-M   'P 1'
#
loop_
_entity.id
_entity.type
_entity.pdbx_description
1 polymer ?
#
loop_
_entity_poly.entity_id
_entity_poly.type
_entity_poly.pdbx_seq_one_letter_code
_entity_poly.pdbx_strand_id
1 'polypeptide(L)'
;SLSVAIMAIQLFLDRGEQLGWFDSGEIIIEALVAAVASYIFLVHTFTHDKPFISLKLFKDRNYSVAVVFIFIIGITYLASLALMTPYLQTLMGYPVLTAGLVMGPRGLGTMLSMFLAGKIMGKVDIRWILFCGLALSAWSMYMMTGWTPAVSIDTIIYVGFIQGASLGLLFVPLTTIAFTTLPPHLRGDAT
;
A
#
# COMPACT_ATOMS: atom_id res chain seq x y z
N SER A 1 6.16 21.51 -3.35
CA SER A 1 5.37 21.12 -4.54
C SER A 1 4.83 19.69 -4.42
N LEU A 2 5.63 18.67 -4.06
CA LEU A 2 5.18 17.28 -3.95
C LEU A 2 3.96 17.11 -3.02
N SER A 3 4.02 17.65 -1.80
CA SER A 3 2.90 17.54 -0.84
C SER A 3 1.61 18.15 -1.37
N VAL A 4 1.71 19.30 -2.06
CA VAL A 4 0.56 19.96 -2.68
C VAL A 4 0.01 19.11 -3.83
N ALA A 5 0.88 18.52 -4.66
CA ALA A 5 0.47 17.62 -5.74
C ALA A 5 -0.29 16.42 -5.21
N ILE A 6 0.26 15.74 -4.18
CA ILE A 6 -0.39 14.57 -3.56
C ILE A 6 -1.73 14.96 -2.93
N MET A 7 -1.80 16.05 -2.17
CA MET A 7 -3.04 16.52 -1.55
C MET A 7 -4.10 16.85 -2.59
N ALA A 8 -3.74 17.56 -3.66
CA ALA A 8 -4.68 17.93 -4.71
C ALA A 8 -5.17 16.71 -5.50
N ILE A 9 -4.29 15.75 -5.81
CA ILE A 9 -4.68 14.48 -6.43
C ILE A 9 -5.62 13.70 -5.52
N GLN A 10 -5.33 13.62 -4.22
CA GLN A 10 -6.15 12.93 -3.25
C GLN A 10 -7.56 13.54 -3.18
N LEU A 11 -7.67 14.86 -3.02
CA LEU A 11 -8.94 15.54 -2.96
C LEU A 11 -9.75 15.36 -4.26
N PHE A 12 -9.10 15.49 -5.40
CA PHE A 12 -9.71 15.25 -6.71
C PHE A 12 -10.30 13.84 -6.83
N LEU A 13 -9.55 12.81 -6.39
CA LEU A 13 -10.01 11.42 -6.46
C LEU A 13 -11.10 11.11 -5.42
N ASP A 14 -10.97 11.60 -4.18
CA ASP A 14 -11.91 11.30 -3.11
C ASP A 14 -13.27 11.99 -3.31
N ARG A 15 -13.29 13.21 -3.85
CA ARG A 15 -14.49 14.02 -3.99
C ARG A 15 -15.08 14.03 -5.41
N GLY A 16 -14.32 13.52 -6.39
CA GLY A 16 -14.70 13.54 -7.79
C GLY A 16 -16.07 12.91 -8.05
N GLU A 17 -16.30 11.71 -7.49
CA GLU A 17 -17.58 11.00 -7.67
C GLU A 17 -18.74 11.74 -7.01
N GLN A 18 -18.54 12.30 -5.81
CA GLN A 18 -19.59 13.01 -5.08
C GLN A 18 -20.01 14.31 -5.73
N LEU A 19 -19.10 14.99 -6.43
CA LEU A 19 -19.31 16.31 -7.03
C LEU A 19 -19.49 16.24 -8.56
N GLY A 20 -19.64 15.03 -9.14
CA GLY A 20 -19.90 14.85 -10.56
C GLY A 20 -18.68 15.10 -11.46
N TRP A 21 -17.46 14.90 -10.93
CA TRP A 21 -16.20 15.06 -11.66
C TRP A 21 -16.09 16.45 -12.31
N PHE A 22 -15.88 16.53 -13.62
CA PHE A 22 -15.66 17.78 -14.35
C PHE A 22 -16.88 18.71 -14.50
N ASP A 23 -18.05 18.32 -13.97
CA ASP A 23 -19.22 19.19 -13.90
C ASP A 23 -19.14 20.20 -12.74
N SER A 24 -18.24 19.97 -11.79
CA SER A 24 -18.00 20.86 -10.65
C SER A 24 -16.77 21.74 -10.88
N GLY A 25 -16.94 23.07 -10.75
CA GLY A 25 -15.83 24.02 -10.81
C GLY A 25 -14.76 23.78 -9.74
N GLU A 26 -15.15 23.25 -8.58
CA GLU A 26 -14.23 22.90 -7.47
C GLU A 26 -13.29 21.77 -7.91
N ILE A 27 -13.81 20.68 -8.48
CA ILE A 27 -13.02 19.55 -8.98
C ILE A 27 -12.09 19.96 -10.12
N ILE A 28 -12.53 20.86 -10.99
CA ILE A 28 -11.67 21.40 -12.07
C ILE A 28 -10.47 22.16 -11.47
N ILE A 29 -10.69 22.96 -10.43
CA ILE A 29 -9.61 23.69 -9.74
C ILE A 29 -8.64 22.69 -9.07
N GLU A 30 -9.16 21.68 -8.36
CA GLU A 30 -8.34 20.63 -7.75
C GLU A 30 -7.50 19.88 -8.80
N ALA A 31 -8.08 19.54 -9.95
CA ALA A 31 -7.38 18.90 -11.06
C ALA A 31 -6.28 19.79 -11.64
N LEU A 32 -6.55 21.10 -11.82
CA LEU A 32 -5.56 22.08 -12.30
C LEU A 32 -4.41 22.24 -11.30
N VAL A 33 -4.72 22.37 -10.01
CA VAL A 33 -3.70 22.47 -8.96
C VAL A 33 -2.86 21.19 -8.92
N ALA A 34 -3.50 20.02 -9.01
CA ALA A 34 -2.80 18.73 -9.07
C ALA A 34 -1.86 18.64 -10.27
N ALA A 35 -2.33 19.03 -11.46
CA ALA A 35 -1.55 19.01 -12.69
C ALA A 35 -0.35 19.98 -12.63
N VAL A 36 -0.58 21.23 -12.22
CA VAL A 36 0.47 22.27 -12.11
C VAL A 36 1.50 21.90 -11.05
N ALA A 37 1.05 21.47 -9.86
CA ALA A 37 1.97 21.09 -8.77
C ALA A 37 2.79 19.83 -9.15
N SER A 38 2.20 18.86 -9.84
CA SER A 38 2.90 17.68 -10.37
C SER A 38 3.92 18.06 -11.44
N TYR A 39 3.54 18.95 -12.36
CA TYR A 39 4.45 19.46 -13.37
C TYR A 39 5.66 20.16 -12.75
N ILE A 40 5.44 21.09 -11.82
CA ILE A 40 6.51 21.79 -11.10
C ILE A 40 7.42 20.80 -10.37
N PHE A 41 6.83 19.78 -9.72
CA PHE A 41 7.60 18.74 -9.03
C PHE A 41 8.46 17.94 -10.02
N LEU A 42 7.91 17.51 -11.15
CA LEU A 42 8.64 16.77 -12.16
C LEU A 42 9.77 17.60 -12.76
N VAL A 43 9.49 18.84 -13.18
CA VAL A 43 10.51 19.75 -13.71
C VAL A 43 11.64 19.95 -12.69
N HIS A 44 11.30 20.20 -11.44
CA HIS A 44 12.30 20.34 -10.37
C HIS A 44 13.14 19.07 -10.19
N THR A 45 12.49 17.89 -10.22
CA THR A 45 13.18 16.60 -10.06
C THR A 45 14.16 16.31 -11.19
N PHE A 46 13.82 16.73 -12.43
CA PHE A 46 14.69 16.49 -13.60
C PHE A 46 15.75 17.58 -13.82
N THR A 47 15.52 18.80 -13.31
CA THR A 47 16.37 19.96 -13.65
C THR A 47 17.34 20.34 -12.52
N HIS A 48 17.03 19.97 -11.25
CA HIS A 48 17.83 20.38 -10.10
C HIS A 48 18.92 19.36 -9.77
N ASP A 49 20.12 19.87 -9.39
CA ASP A 49 21.28 19.03 -9.04
C ASP A 49 21.06 18.20 -7.76
N LYS A 50 20.17 18.66 -6.86
CA LYS A 50 19.76 17.94 -5.64
C LYS A 50 18.25 17.79 -5.63
N PRO A 51 17.66 16.87 -6.43
CA PRO A 51 16.25 16.63 -6.43
C PRO A 51 15.80 15.96 -5.11
N PHE A 52 14.56 16.19 -4.70
CA PHE A 52 13.98 15.55 -3.52
C PHE A 52 13.95 14.02 -3.63
N ILE A 53 13.76 13.50 -4.83
CA ILE A 53 13.90 12.07 -5.15
C ILE A 53 15.03 11.93 -6.16
N SER A 54 16.10 11.25 -5.77
CA SER A 54 17.23 11.00 -6.66
C SER A 54 16.87 9.90 -7.67
N LEU A 55 16.77 10.27 -8.95
CA LEU A 55 16.53 9.30 -10.03
C LEU A 55 17.64 8.24 -10.15
N LYS A 56 18.81 8.49 -9.53
CA LYS A 56 19.91 7.51 -9.48
C LYS A 56 19.54 6.26 -8.69
N LEU A 57 18.58 6.35 -7.77
CA LEU A 57 18.05 5.22 -7.00
C LEU A 57 17.46 4.15 -7.93
N PHE A 58 16.75 4.55 -8.98
CA PHE A 58 16.12 3.63 -9.93
C PHE A 58 17.12 2.95 -10.89
N LYS A 59 18.40 3.34 -10.86
CA LYS A 59 19.46 2.61 -11.57
C LYS A 59 19.86 1.33 -10.83
N ASP A 60 19.63 1.27 -9.52
CA ASP A 60 19.83 0.04 -8.77
C ASP A 60 18.68 -0.93 -9.05
N ARG A 61 19.00 -2.12 -9.55
CA ARG A 61 18.01 -3.12 -9.95
C ARG A 61 17.23 -3.64 -8.74
N ASN A 62 17.87 -3.85 -7.61
CA ASN A 62 17.23 -4.38 -6.42
C ASN A 62 16.24 -3.37 -5.85
N TYR A 63 16.65 -2.09 -5.80
CA TYR A 63 15.77 -1.00 -5.38
C TYR A 63 14.55 -0.89 -6.28
N SER A 64 14.74 -0.85 -7.61
CA SER A 64 13.64 -0.71 -8.57
C SER A 64 12.66 -1.88 -8.50
N VAL A 65 13.16 -3.10 -8.42
CA VAL A 65 12.31 -4.29 -8.27
C VAL A 65 11.54 -4.26 -6.95
N ALA A 66 12.21 -3.92 -5.83
CA ALA A 66 11.54 -3.82 -4.53
C ALA A 66 10.43 -2.76 -4.53
N VAL A 67 10.68 -1.58 -5.11
CA VAL A 67 9.67 -0.50 -5.23
C VAL A 67 8.47 -0.96 -6.05
N VAL A 68 8.67 -1.65 -7.18
CA VAL A 68 7.57 -2.18 -8.00
C VAL A 68 6.75 -3.20 -7.21
N PHE A 69 7.40 -4.12 -6.48
CA PHE A 69 6.68 -5.08 -5.64
C PHE A 69 5.90 -4.40 -4.52
N ILE A 70 6.51 -3.43 -3.82
CA ILE A 70 5.83 -2.66 -2.75
C ILE A 70 4.63 -1.92 -3.32
N PHE A 71 4.75 -1.34 -4.52
CA PHE A 71 3.65 -0.64 -5.19
C PHE A 71 2.48 -1.58 -5.52
N ILE A 72 2.75 -2.75 -6.12
CA ILE A 72 1.71 -3.74 -6.44
C ILE A 72 1.03 -4.25 -5.17
N ILE A 73 1.81 -4.59 -4.14
CA ILE A 73 1.30 -5.05 -2.85
C ILE A 73 0.46 -3.94 -2.20
N GLY A 74 0.93 -2.70 -2.25
CA GLY A 74 0.24 -1.54 -1.70
C GLY A 74 -1.13 -1.33 -2.36
N ILE A 75 -1.20 -1.35 -3.68
CA ILE A 75 -2.48 -1.23 -4.42
C ILE A 75 -3.42 -2.37 -4.02
N THR A 76 -2.96 -3.61 -4.03
CA THR A 76 -3.78 -4.78 -3.71
C THR A 76 -4.31 -4.71 -2.29
N TYR A 77 -3.46 -4.31 -1.35
CA TYR A 77 -3.81 -4.19 0.06
C TYR A 77 -4.80 -3.04 0.32
N LEU A 78 -4.56 -1.87 -0.26
CA LEU A 78 -5.43 -0.70 -0.13
C LEU A 78 -6.78 -0.92 -0.79
N ALA A 79 -6.81 -1.54 -1.97
CA ALA A 79 -8.06 -1.89 -2.65
C ALA A 79 -8.90 -2.86 -1.79
N SER A 80 -8.27 -3.89 -1.22
CA SER A 80 -8.94 -4.81 -0.30
C SER A 80 -9.48 -4.10 0.94
N LEU A 81 -8.73 -3.15 1.50
CA LEU A 81 -9.16 -2.36 2.67
C LEU A 81 -10.34 -1.45 2.33
N ALA A 82 -10.29 -0.78 1.18
CA ALA A 82 -11.33 0.12 0.71
C ALA A 82 -12.65 -0.62 0.44
N LEU A 83 -12.58 -1.84 -0.12
CA LEU A 83 -13.77 -2.65 -0.39
C LEU A 83 -14.35 -3.32 0.87
N MET A 84 -13.50 -3.64 1.86
CA MET A 84 -13.91 -4.33 3.07
C MET A 84 -14.87 -3.47 3.92
N THR A 85 -14.63 -2.17 4.01
CA THR A 85 -15.45 -1.26 4.82
C THR A 85 -16.92 -1.21 4.34
N PRO A 86 -17.23 -0.90 3.05
CA PRO A 86 -18.60 -0.94 2.56
C PRO A 86 -19.19 -2.35 2.57
N TYR A 87 -18.40 -3.39 2.32
CA TYR A 87 -18.86 -4.77 2.41
C TYR A 87 -19.41 -5.09 3.81
N LEU A 88 -18.68 -4.76 4.87
CA LEU A 88 -19.12 -5.03 6.24
C LEU A 88 -20.29 -4.13 6.68
N GLN A 89 -20.27 -2.85 6.32
CA GLN A 89 -21.24 -1.88 6.82
C GLN A 89 -22.52 -1.85 5.98
N THR A 90 -22.42 -1.88 4.64
CA THR A 90 -23.59 -1.73 3.77
C THR A 90 -24.19 -3.08 3.37
N LEU A 91 -23.38 -4.08 3.04
CA LEU A 91 -23.89 -5.39 2.61
C LEU A 91 -24.21 -6.32 3.79
N MET A 92 -23.37 -6.34 4.83
CA MET A 92 -23.59 -7.17 6.02
C MET A 92 -24.34 -6.43 7.14
N GLY A 93 -24.53 -5.10 7.04
CA GLY A 93 -25.26 -4.30 8.01
C GLY A 93 -24.56 -4.16 9.37
N TYR A 94 -23.26 -4.36 9.46
CA TYR A 94 -22.54 -4.27 10.72
C TYR A 94 -22.38 -2.81 11.16
N PRO A 95 -22.60 -2.51 12.46
CA PRO A 95 -22.24 -1.22 13.03
C PRO A 95 -20.76 -0.92 12.84
N VAL A 96 -20.40 0.36 12.74
CA VAL A 96 -19.03 0.83 12.52
C VAL A 96 -18.04 0.22 13.52
N LEU A 97 -18.45 0.14 14.81
CA LEU A 97 -17.62 -0.44 15.86
C LEU A 97 -17.34 -1.93 15.62
N THR A 98 -18.36 -2.71 15.25
CA THR A 98 -18.22 -4.14 14.96
C THR A 98 -17.37 -4.36 13.74
N ALA A 99 -17.58 -3.59 12.67
CA ALA A 99 -16.74 -3.65 11.46
C ALA A 99 -15.25 -3.37 11.80
N GLY A 100 -14.98 -2.37 12.64
CA GLY A 100 -13.63 -2.07 13.11
C GLY A 100 -13.00 -3.22 13.91
N LEU A 101 -13.76 -3.84 14.81
CA LEU A 101 -13.29 -4.98 15.61
C LEU A 101 -12.98 -6.21 14.74
N VAL A 102 -13.81 -6.49 13.73
CA VAL A 102 -13.61 -7.59 12.78
C VAL A 102 -12.38 -7.39 11.90
N MET A 103 -12.05 -6.12 11.60
CA MET A 103 -10.83 -5.76 10.84
C MET A 103 -9.56 -5.72 11.71
N GLY A 104 -9.68 -5.61 13.04
CA GLY A 104 -8.56 -5.53 13.99
C GLY A 104 -7.52 -6.65 13.87
N PRO A 105 -7.93 -7.93 13.76
CA PRO A 105 -7.02 -9.08 13.63
C PRO A 105 -6.05 -9.00 12.44
N ARG A 106 -6.41 -8.27 11.38
CA ARG A 106 -5.52 -7.97 10.25
C ARG A 106 -4.27 -7.20 10.70
N GLY A 107 -4.44 -6.20 11.57
CA GLY A 107 -3.32 -5.46 12.15
C GLY A 107 -2.43 -6.32 13.04
N LEU A 108 -3.04 -7.20 13.84
CA LEU A 108 -2.32 -8.17 14.68
C LEU A 108 -1.49 -9.13 13.82
N GLY A 109 -2.06 -9.64 12.73
CA GLY A 109 -1.36 -10.49 11.77
C GLY A 109 -0.12 -9.79 11.19
N THR A 110 -0.26 -8.51 10.80
CA THR A 110 0.86 -7.71 10.29
C THR A 110 1.95 -7.53 11.35
N MET A 111 1.58 -7.14 12.56
CA MET A 111 2.52 -6.91 13.65
C MET A 111 3.32 -8.18 13.99
N LEU A 112 2.63 -9.32 14.17
CA LEU A 112 3.27 -10.58 14.49
C LEU A 112 4.19 -11.08 13.38
N SER A 113 3.75 -10.96 12.14
CA SER A 113 4.54 -11.41 10.99
C SER A 113 5.76 -10.52 10.74
N MET A 114 5.67 -9.20 10.96
CA MET A 114 6.83 -8.30 10.91
C MET A 114 7.88 -8.68 11.94
N PHE A 115 7.46 -8.99 13.17
CA PHE A 115 8.35 -9.45 14.23
C PHE A 115 9.01 -10.79 13.88
N LEU A 116 8.22 -11.75 13.36
CA LEU A 116 8.73 -13.04 12.91
C LEU A 116 9.70 -12.89 11.74
N ALA A 117 9.35 -12.08 10.74
CA ALA A 117 10.21 -11.81 9.59
C ALA A 117 11.56 -11.25 10.03
N GLY A 118 11.57 -10.28 10.96
CA GLY A 118 12.81 -9.73 11.52
C GLY A 118 13.68 -10.78 12.24
N LYS A 119 13.07 -11.72 12.96
CA LYS A 119 13.81 -12.81 13.65
C LYS A 119 14.34 -13.88 12.71
N ILE A 120 13.63 -14.17 11.63
CA ILE A 120 13.96 -15.24 10.68
C ILE A 120 14.95 -14.72 9.64
N MET A 121 14.92 -13.43 9.35
CA MET A 121 15.84 -12.78 8.44
C MET A 121 17.29 -12.94 8.92
N GLY A 122 18.14 -13.47 8.06
CA GLY A 122 19.51 -13.86 8.39
C GLY A 122 19.71 -15.35 8.74
N LYS A 123 18.63 -16.09 9.01
CA LYS A 123 18.67 -17.56 9.23
C LYS A 123 18.10 -18.34 8.03
N VAL A 124 17.17 -17.72 7.31
CA VAL A 124 16.49 -18.28 6.15
C VAL A 124 16.74 -17.37 4.95
N ASP A 125 16.87 -17.97 3.77
CA ASP A 125 16.98 -17.19 2.53
C ASP A 125 15.76 -16.31 2.36
N ILE A 126 16.01 -15.04 2.09
CA ILE A 126 15.01 -13.98 1.94
C ILE A 126 13.94 -14.32 0.87
N ARG A 127 14.34 -15.12 -0.13
CA ARG A 127 13.45 -15.59 -1.22
C ARG A 127 12.30 -16.44 -0.71
N TRP A 128 12.57 -17.30 0.28
CA TRP A 128 11.55 -18.14 0.87
C TRP A 128 10.56 -17.34 1.72
N ILE A 129 11.04 -16.30 2.41
CA ILE A 129 10.17 -15.41 3.19
C ILE A 129 9.23 -14.66 2.24
N LEU A 130 9.76 -14.13 1.13
CA LEU A 130 8.96 -13.45 0.10
C LEU A 130 7.97 -14.41 -0.56
N PHE A 131 8.41 -15.63 -0.90
CA PHE A 131 7.52 -16.62 -1.50
C PHE A 131 6.36 -16.98 -0.57
N CYS A 132 6.62 -17.23 0.71
CA CYS A 132 5.57 -17.49 1.71
C CYS A 132 4.62 -16.30 1.85
N GLY A 133 5.15 -15.06 1.89
CA GLY A 133 4.33 -13.86 1.96
C GLY A 133 3.42 -13.71 0.73
N LEU A 134 3.95 -13.91 -0.48
CA LEU A 134 3.16 -13.87 -1.72
C LEU A 134 2.12 -14.98 -1.77
N ALA A 135 2.47 -16.20 -1.39
CA ALA A 135 1.55 -17.32 -1.34
C ALA A 135 0.38 -17.08 -0.37
N LEU A 136 0.68 -16.56 0.84
CA LEU A 136 -0.35 -16.19 1.81
C LEU A 136 -1.24 -15.04 1.30
N SER A 137 -0.66 -14.05 0.63
CA SER A 137 -1.40 -12.95 0.01
C SER A 137 -2.35 -13.47 -1.08
N ALA A 138 -1.84 -14.29 -1.99
CA ALA A 138 -2.65 -14.90 -3.05
C ALA A 138 -3.77 -15.78 -2.47
N TRP A 139 -3.46 -16.59 -1.47
CA TRP A 139 -4.42 -17.44 -0.78
C TRP A 139 -5.54 -16.62 -0.12
N SER A 140 -5.20 -15.55 0.62
CA SER A 140 -6.19 -14.70 1.26
C SER A 140 -7.10 -14.00 0.24
N MET A 141 -6.55 -13.50 -0.87
CA MET A 141 -7.33 -12.92 -1.96
C MET A 141 -8.25 -13.95 -2.61
N TYR A 142 -7.74 -15.15 -2.86
CA TYR A 142 -8.55 -16.23 -3.41
C TYR A 142 -9.73 -16.59 -2.51
N MET A 143 -9.52 -16.69 -1.19
CA MET A 143 -10.62 -16.93 -0.25
C MET A 143 -11.69 -15.83 -0.28
N MET A 144 -11.30 -14.58 -0.47
CA MET A 144 -12.24 -13.46 -0.57
C MET A 144 -13.13 -13.51 -1.82
N THR A 145 -12.70 -14.17 -2.90
CA THR A 145 -13.52 -14.28 -4.13
C THR A 145 -14.81 -15.08 -3.94
N GLY A 146 -14.83 -15.99 -2.98
CA GLY A 146 -16.00 -16.79 -2.65
C GLY A 146 -16.93 -16.17 -1.59
N TRP A 147 -16.69 -14.95 -1.15
CA TRP A 147 -17.49 -14.35 -0.11
C TRP A 147 -18.87 -13.92 -0.60
N THR A 148 -19.85 -14.24 0.21
CA THR A 148 -21.25 -13.84 0.06
C THR A 148 -21.67 -13.05 1.30
N PRO A 149 -22.78 -12.30 1.29
CA PRO A 149 -23.29 -11.62 2.49
C PRO A 149 -23.58 -12.54 3.69
N ALA A 150 -23.58 -13.86 3.47
CA ALA A 150 -23.78 -14.89 4.51
C ALA A 150 -22.48 -15.45 5.09
N VAL A 151 -21.30 -14.90 4.73
CA VAL A 151 -20.02 -15.37 5.26
C VAL A 151 -19.93 -15.16 6.77
N SER A 152 -19.37 -16.12 7.50
CA SER A 152 -19.22 -16.01 8.95
C SER A 152 -18.16 -14.99 9.35
N ILE A 153 -18.37 -14.31 10.48
CA ILE A 153 -17.41 -13.36 11.06
C ILE A 153 -16.04 -14.02 11.26
N ASP A 154 -16.02 -15.26 11.73
CA ASP A 154 -14.78 -16.01 11.97
C ASP A 154 -13.95 -16.19 10.70
N THR A 155 -14.61 -16.42 9.56
CA THR A 155 -13.94 -16.51 8.25
C THR A 155 -13.31 -15.17 7.88
N ILE A 156 -14.01 -14.06 8.10
CA ILE A 156 -13.51 -12.72 7.80
C ILE A 156 -12.28 -12.39 8.67
N ILE A 157 -12.35 -12.70 9.96
CA ILE A 157 -11.26 -12.53 10.92
C ILE A 157 -10.05 -13.36 10.51
N TYR A 158 -10.26 -14.64 10.20
CA TYR A 158 -9.20 -15.56 9.79
C TYR A 158 -8.50 -15.11 8.51
N VAL A 159 -9.26 -14.80 7.47
CA VAL A 159 -8.70 -14.33 6.19
C VAL A 159 -8.04 -12.97 6.34
N GLY A 160 -8.62 -12.07 7.14
CA GLY A 160 -8.02 -10.79 7.47
C GLY A 160 -6.68 -10.95 8.18
N PHE A 161 -6.59 -11.86 9.16
CA PHE A 161 -5.35 -12.17 9.87
C PHE A 161 -4.27 -12.70 8.90
N ILE A 162 -4.60 -13.64 8.02
CA ILE A 162 -3.68 -14.18 7.00
C ILE A 162 -3.20 -13.06 6.07
N GLN A 163 -4.10 -12.20 5.62
CA GLN A 163 -3.75 -11.09 4.76
C GLN A 163 -2.81 -10.10 5.45
N GLY A 164 -3.06 -9.79 6.72
CA GLY A 164 -2.15 -8.99 7.52
C GLY A 164 -0.78 -9.66 7.70
N ALA A 165 -0.78 -10.96 8.00
CA ALA A 165 0.46 -11.73 8.15
C ALA A 165 1.28 -11.75 6.84
N SER A 166 0.63 -11.87 5.69
CA SER A 166 1.30 -11.80 4.39
C SER A 166 2.01 -10.46 4.18
N LEU A 167 1.35 -9.35 4.55
CA LEU A 167 1.92 -8.01 4.39
C LEU A 167 3.21 -7.86 5.21
N GLY A 168 3.22 -8.30 6.47
CA GLY A 168 4.42 -8.21 7.30
C GLY A 168 5.59 -9.05 6.79
N LEU A 169 5.31 -10.26 6.26
CA LEU A 169 6.32 -11.11 5.64
C LEU A 169 6.87 -10.55 4.34
N LEU A 170 6.12 -9.70 3.63
CA LEU A 170 6.56 -9.07 2.39
C LEU A 170 7.28 -7.75 2.65
N PHE A 171 6.76 -6.91 3.53
CA PHE A 171 7.23 -5.54 3.72
C PHE A 171 8.66 -5.50 4.28
N VAL A 172 8.96 -6.31 5.31
CA VAL A 172 10.28 -6.32 5.97
C VAL A 172 11.40 -6.78 5.03
N PRO A 173 11.29 -7.92 4.30
CA PRO A 173 12.34 -8.30 3.36
C PRO A 173 12.46 -7.35 2.17
N LEU A 174 11.36 -6.84 1.62
CA LEU A 174 11.41 -5.92 0.48
C LEU A 174 12.11 -4.62 0.82
N THR A 175 11.80 -4.02 1.96
CA THR A 175 12.50 -2.82 2.44
C THR A 175 13.99 -3.11 2.66
N THR A 176 14.32 -4.25 3.26
CA THR A 176 15.72 -4.64 3.47
C THR A 176 16.47 -4.78 2.15
N ILE A 177 15.89 -5.48 1.14
CA ILE A 177 16.52 -5.64 -0.17
C ILE A 177 16.69 -4.27 -0.86
N ALA A 178 15.68 -3.41 -0.77
CA ALA A 178 15.73 -2.08 -1.36
C ALA A 178 16.94 -1.27 -0.89
N PHE A 179 17.30 -1.39 0.41
CA PHE A 179 18.41 -0.63 1.00
C PHE A 179 19.77 -1.35 0.99
N THR A 180 19.81 -2.66 0.74
CA THR A 180 21.05 -3.46 0.88
C THR A 180 22.14 -3.03 -0.10
N THR A 181 21.76 -2.75 -1.35
CA THR A 181 22.69 -2.42 -2.44
C THR A 181 22.92 -0.93 -2.61
N LEU A 182 22.14 -0.09 -1.92
CA LEU A 182 22.28 1.36 -2.03
C LEU A 182 23.54 1.87 -1.32
N PRO A 183 24.33 2.73 -2.00
CA PRO A 183 25.44 3.45 -1.37
C PRO A 183 24.96 4.26 -0.16
N PRO A 184 25.79 4.41 0.90
CA PRO A 184 25.38 5.09 2.12
C PRO A 184 24.86 6.52 1.93
N HIS A 185 25.39 7.26 0.95
CA HIS A 185 24.98 8.62 0.65
C HIS A 185 23.60 8.73 -0.02
N LEU A 186 23.09 7.65 -0.62
CA LEU A 186 21.74 7.60 -1.25
C LEU A 186 20.68 7.03 -0.32
N ARG A 187 21.06 6.45 0.82
CA ARG A 187 20.08 5.86 1.76
C ARG A 187 19.17 6.91 2.40
N GLY A 188 19.70 8.13 2.64
CA GLY A 188 18.90 9.23 3.14
C GLY A 188 17.86 9.76 2.16
N ASP A 189 18.13 9.65 0.87
CA ASP A 189 17.20 10.07 -0.21
C ASP A 189 16.13 9.00 -0.49
N ALA A 190 16.33 7.78 0.01
CA ALA A 190 15.46 6.62 -0.21
C ALA A 190 14.46 6.37 0.95
N THR A 191 14.58 7.11 2.05
CA THR A 191 13.67 7.07 3.22
C THR A 191 12.70 8.22 3.19
#